data_744386c3df9a1b3acbbc9c23e11fbc2f
#
_entry.id   744386c3df9a1b3acbbc9c23e11fbc2f
#
_cell.length_a   1.000
_cell.length_b   1.000
_cell.length_c   1.000
_cell.angle_alpha   90.00
_cell.angle_beta   90.00
_cell.angle_gamma   90.00
#
_symmetry.space_group_name_H-M   'P 1'
#
loop_
_entity.id
_entity.type
_entity.pdbx_description
1 polymer ?
#
loop_
_entity_poly.entity_id
_entity_poly.type
_entity_poly.pdbx_seq_one_letter_code
_entity_poly.pdbx_strand_id
1 'polypeptide(L)'
;FGVANKRSIAWATAQSMHEAGARLAFTYQGDRLKENVEGLTKDTMPDALLLSCDVSKQEEVDETFRKVGEQFGRLDFLVHSIAFAPREALGGEYLDTSREAFLTALEISAYSLPQLARAAAPLMTEGGSIVTMTYYGAEKVVAGYNVMGVAKAALEASTRYLAKDLGPRNIRINAISAGPIQTLSARGVSDFSTMLKHHAERAPLGRNVEPREVGNTAVFLCSSMASAITGEVIYVDCGYNIMGI
;
A
#
# COMPACT_ATOMS: atom_id res chain seq x y z
N PHE A 1 5.73 0.48 4.92
CA PHE A 1 6.36 -0.31 3.85
C PHE A 1 6.03 0.30 2.49
N GLY A 2 7.04 0.41 1.57
CA GLY A 2 6.83 0.80 0.18
C GLY A 2 7.26 2.22 -0.19
N VAL A 3 7.95 2.96 0.68
CA VAL A 3 8.55 4.25 0.31
C VAL A 3 9.72 4.00 -0.62
N ALA A 4 9.58 4.42 -1.89
CA ALA A 4 10.63 4.29 -2.90
C ALA A 4 11.26 5.65 -3.28
N ASN A 5 10.46 6.71 -3.31
CA ASN A 5 10.87 8.08 -3.63
C ASN A 5 9.77 9.08 -3.25
N LYS A 6 10.03 10.37 -3.46
CA LYS A 6 9.09 11.49 -3.14
C LYS A 6 7.74 11.46 -3.86
N ARG A 7 7.57 10.62 -4.89
CA ARG A 7 6.31 10.49 -5.65
C ARG A 7 5.50 9.27 -5.22
N SER A 8 6.03 8.42 -4.32
CA SER A 8 5.30 7.23 -3.87
C SER A 8 4.11 7.62 -2.99
N ILE A 9 3.01 6.90 -3.13
CA ILE A 9 1.83 7.03 -2.23
C ILE A 9 2.26 6.80 -0.79
N ALA A 10 3.14 5.84 -0.54
CA ALA A 10 3.69 5.57 0.77
C ALA A 10 4.39 6.79 1.40
N TRP A 11 5.11 7.60 0.60
CA TRP A 11 5.74 8.82 1.10
C TRP A 11 4.71 9.89 1.48
N ALA A 12 3.73 10.15 0.62
CA ALA A 12 2.65 11.08 0.94
C ALA A 12 1.85 10.64 2.18
N THR A 13 1.61 9.34 2.32
CA THR A 13 0.98 8.76 3.51
C THR A 13 1.85 8.98 4.74
N ALA A 14 3.16 8.76 4.65
CA ALA A 14 4.09 8.99 5.75
C ALA A 14 4.11 10.47 6.19
N GLN A 15 4.08 11.40 5.24
CA GLN A 15 3.99 12.83 5.54
C GLN A 15 2.71 13.17 6.31
N SER A 16 1.55 12.68 5.85
CA SER A 16 0.27 12.90 6.55
C SER A 16 0.27 12.27 7.95
N MET A 17 0.84 11.08 8.12
CA MET A 17 0.97 10.42 9.43
C MET A 17 1.90 11.20 10.37
N HIS A 18 3.03 11.68 9.87
CA HIS A 18 3.97 12.48 10.65
C HIS A 18 3.34 13.82 11.10
N GLU A 19 2.65 14.52 10.21
CA GLU A 19 1.90 15.74 10.52
C GLU A 19 0.81 15.49 11.58
N ALA A 20 0.25 14.28 11.62
CA ALA A 20 -0.69 13.85 12.66
C ALA A 20 0.00 13.44 13.99
N GLY A 21 1.33 13.56 14.08
CA GLY A 21 2.11 13.29 15.30
C GLY A 21 2.62 11.84 15.43
N ALA A 22 2.57 11.04 14.38
CA ALA A 22 3.06 9.68 14.44
C ALA A 22 4.60 9.61 14.43
N ARG A 23 5.16 8.69 15.22
CA ARG A 23 6.55 8.21 15.09
C ARG A 23 6.58 7.12 14.04
N LEU A 24 7.54 7.17 13.12
CA LEU A 24 7.55 6.32 11.94
C LEU A 24 8.78 5.43 11.86
N ALA A 25 8.56 4.20 11.40
CA ALA A 25 9.59 3.32 10.86
C ALA A 25 9.35 3.15 9.36
N PHE A 26 10.42 3.16 8.58
CA PHE A 26 10.41 2.93 7.14
C PHE A 26 11.21 1.69 6.80
N THR A 27 10.72 0.95 5.82
CA THR A 27 11.48 -0.16 5.26
C THR A 27 11.91 0.15 3.83
N TYR A 28 13.07 -0.36 3.45
CA TYR A 28 13.62 -0.26 2.10
C TYR A 28 14.23 -1.60 1.66
N GLN A 29 14.28 -1.85 0.35
CA GLN A 29 14.91 -3.02 -0.24
C GLN A 29 16.17 -2.59 -1.01
N GLY A 30 17.35 -2.95 -0.46
CA GLY A 30 18.64 -2.67 -1.07
C GLY A 30 19.12 -1.21 -0.96
N ASP A 31 20.39 -0.99 -1.27
CA ASP A 31 21.12 0.28 -1.00
C ASP A 31 20.54 1.47 -1.75
N ARG A 32 20.11 1.28 -3.00
CA ARG A 32 19.52 2.36 -3.79
C ARG A 32 18.25 2.94 -3.16
N LEU A 33 17.38 2.11 -2.60
CA LEU A 33 16.18 2.59 -1.91
C LEU A 33 16.52 3.15 -0.53
N LYS A 34 17.55 2.61 0.13
CA LYS A 34 18.08 3.17 1.35
C LYS A 34 18.44 4.64 1.19
N GLU A 35 19.32 4.96 0.23
CA GLU A 35 19.73 6.34 -0.07
C GLU A 35 18.53 7.28 -0.33
N ASN A 36 17.54 6.79 -1.07
CA ASN A 36 16.33 7.56 -1.33
C ASN A 36 15.54 7.86 -0.05
N VAL A 37 15.33 6.84 0.81
CA VAL A 37 14.56 6.99 2.06
C VAL A 37 15.32 7.87 3.05
N GLU A 38 16.62 7.68 3.21
CA GLU A 38 17.49 8.54 4.03
C GLU A 38 17.42 10.00 3.57
N GLY A 39 17.52 10.25 2.26
CA GLY A 39 17.42 11.58 1.68
C GLY A 39 16.06 12.25 1.89
N LEU A 40 14.97 11.47 1.95
CA LEU A 40 13.62 11.98 2.20
C LEU A 40 13.38 12.29 3.69
N THR A 41 13.89 11.45 4.59
CA THR A 41 13.61 11.54 6.02
C THR A 41 14.55 12.48 6.77
N LYS A 42 15.77 12.67 6.26
CA LYS A 42 16.86 13.43 6.91
C LYS A 42 16.43 14.77 7.52
N ASP A 43 15.69 15.58 6.77
CA ASP A 43 15.32 16.93 7.17
C ASP A 43 13.90 17.02 7.74
N THR A 44 13.03 16.07 7.42
CA THR A 44 11.61 16.10 7.77
C THR A 44 11.26 15.18 8.94
N MET A 45 11.93 14.05 9.05
CA MET A 45 11.66 13.00 10.04
C MET A 45 12.98 12.39 10.55
N PRO A 46 13.87 13.20 11.16
CA PRO A 46 15.25 12.75 11.52
C PRO A 46 15.26 11.60 12.53
N ASP A 47 14.19 11.46 13.32
CA ASP A 47 14.03 10.41 14.33
C ASP A 47 13.37 9.13 13.79
N ALA A 48 13.13 9.07 12.47
CA ALA A 48 12.52 7.89 11.86
C ALA A 48 13.47 6.68 11.88
N LEU A 49 12.95 5.52 12.22
CA LEU A 49 13.68 4.26 12.15
C LEU A 49 13.72 3.76 10.70
N LEU A 50 14.92 3.49 10.19
CA LEU A 50 15.12 3.01 8.82
C LEU A 50 15.64 1.56 8.84
N LEU A 51 14.94 0.63 8.20
CA LEU A 51 15.20 -0.80 8.24
C LEU A 51 15.27 -1.41 6.84
N SER A 52 16.25 -2.26 6.61
CA SER A 52 16.27 -3.11 5.40
C SER A 52 15.20 -4.19 5.54
N CYS A 53 14.37 -4.38 4.52
CA CYS A 53 13.38 -5.45 4.49
C CYS A 53 12.98 -5.79 3.05
N ASP A 54 13.33 -6.99 2.63
CA ASP A 54 12.75 -7.65 1.46
C ASP A 54 11.63 -8.57 1.93
N VAL A 55 10.38 -8.26 1.55
CA VAL A 55 9.20 -9.03 1.99
C VAL A 55 9.15 -10.46 1.41
N SER A 56 9.97 -10.77 0.41
CA SER A 56 10.13 -12.16 -0.08
C SER A 56 10.96 -13.04 0.88
N LYS A 57 11.59 -12.43 1.90
CA LYS A 57 12.46 -13.10 2.86
C LYS A 57 11.88 -13.00 4.27
N GLN A 58 11.38 -14.12 4.78
CA GLN A 58 10.74 -14.16 6.11
C GLN A 58 11.66 -13.66 7.23
N GLU A 59 12.96 -13.98 7.15
CA GLU A 59 13.95 -13.59 8.17
C GLU A 59 14.11 -12.05 8.23
N GLU A 60 14.06 -11.37 7.08
CA GLU A 60 14.14 -9.90 7.05
C GLU A 60 12.86 -9.25 7.61
N VAL A 61 11.70 -9.88 7.39
CA VAL A 61 10.43 -9.44 8.00
C VAL A 61 10.50 -9.61 9.51
N ASP A 62 10.89 -10.77 10.02
CA ASP A 62 10.97 -11.06 11.44
C ASP A 62 11.94 -10.10 12.15
N GLU A 63 13.12 -9.87 11.57
CA GLU A 63 14.11 -8.93 12.10
C GLU A 63 13.60 -7.48 12.09
N THR A 64 12.84 -7.08 11.08
CA THR A 64 12.22 -5.76 11.00
C THR A 64 11.29 -5.53 12.19
N PHE A 65 10.36 -6.45 12.45
CA PHE A 65 9.40 -6.29 13.55
C PHE A 65 10.05 -6.46 14.93
N ARG A 66 11.10 -7.27 15.05
CA ARG A 66 11.91 -7.35 16.26
C ARG A 66 12.51 -5.95 16.60
N LYS A 67 13.15 -5.30 15.62
CA LYS A 67 13.74 -3.95 15.80
C LYS A 67 12.68 -2.88 16.07
N VAL A 68 11.52 -2.95 15.40
CA VAL A 68 10.39 -2.05 15.69
C VAL A 68 9.95 -2.21 17.14
N GLY A 69 9.80 -3.45 17.61
CA GLY A 69 9.45 -3.75 18.99
C GLY A 69 10.46 -3.22 20.00
N GLU A 70 11.76 -3.38 19.73
CA GLU A 70 12.84 -2.86 20.59
C GLU A 70 12.86 -1.33 20.65
N GLN A 71 12.65 -0.66 19.52
CA GLN A 71 12.72 0.80 19.43
C GLN A 71 11.46 1.51 19.90
N PHE A 72 10.29 0.96 19.61
CA PHE A 72 9.00 1.61 19.87
C PHE A 72 8.23 0.98 21.04
N GLY A 73 8.53 -0.25 21.40
CA GLY A 73 7.82 -1.02 22.43
C GLY A 73 6.49 -1.58 21.97
N ARG A 74 5.74 -0.83 21.13
CA ARG A 74 4.47 -1.24 20.54
C ARG A 74 4.31 -0.67 19.12
N LEU A 75 3.31 -1.18 18.41
CA LEU A 75 2.92 -0.70 17.10
C LEU A 75 1.43 -0.35 17.11
N ASP A 76 1.09 0.88 16.70
CA ASP A 76 -0.29 1.35 16.65
C ASP A 76 -0.90 1.18 15.25
N PHE A 77 -0.08 1.26 14.21
CA PHE A 77 -0.54 1.06 12.83
C PHE A 77 0.57 0.51 11.90
N LEU A 78 0.11 -0.12 10.82
CA LEU A 78 0.93 -0.62 9.72
C LEU A 78 0.37 -0.10 8.39
N VAL A 79 1.22 0.52 7.57
CA VAL A 79 0.88 0.88 6.18
C VAL A 79 1.61 -0.05 5.22
N HIS A 80 0.84 -0.86 4.49
CA HIS A 80 1.29 -1.74 3.44
C HIS A 80 1.06 -1.09 2.08
N SER A 81 2.12 -0.57 1.46
CA SER A 81 2.08 0.07 0.15
C SER A 81 3.09 -0.56 -0.82
N ILE A 82 3.07 -1.90 -0.85
CA ILE A 82 3.97 -2.73 -1.66
C ILE A 82 3.19 -3.28 -2.85
N ALA A 83 3.79 -3.24 -4.02
CA ALA A 83 3.34 -3.95 -5.21
C ALA A 83 4.50 -4.14 -6.17
N PHE A 84 4.57 -5.33 -6.76
CA PHE A 84 5.52 -5.64 -7.82
C PHE A 84 4.96 -6.71 -8.75
N ALA A 85 5.18 -6.52 -10.04
CA ALA A 85 5.07 -7.57 -11.05
C ALA A 85 6.19 -7.36 -12.08
N PRO A 86 6.72 -8.42 -12.69
CA PRO A 86 7.63 -8.31 -13.84
C PRO A 86 6.98 -7.47 -14.94
N ARG A 87 7.78 -6.60 -15.58
CA ARG A 87 7.25 -5.63 -16.55
C ARG A 87 6.55 -6.29 -17.73
N GLU A 88 7.07 -7.41 -18.19
CA GLU A 88 6.50 -8.22 -19.28
C GLU A 88 5.10 -8.75 -18.96
N ALA A 89 4.76 -8.92 -17.69
CA ALA A 89 3.45 -9.40 -17.25
C ALA A 89 2.41 -8.28 -17.09
N LEU A 90 2.81 -7.02 -17.26
CA LEU A 90 1.90 -5.86 -17.24
C LEU A 90 1.44 -5.47 -18.63
N GLY A 91 2.20 -5.82 -19.69
CA GLY A 91 1.85 -5.55 -21.09
C GLY A 91 1.34 -6.80 -21.81
N GLY A 92 0.92 -6.63 -23.07
CA GLY A 92 0.42 -7.74 -23.90
C GLY A 92 -0.93 -8.30 -23.44
N GLU A 93 -1.19 -9.54 -23.82
CA GLU A 93 -2.40 -10.25 -23.40
C GLU A 93 -2.21 -10.92 -22.02
N TYR A 94 -3.20 -10.83 -21.17
CA TYR A 94 -3.16 -11.48 -19.86
C TYR A 94 -2.99 -13.02 -20.01
N LEU A 95 -3.51 -13.59 -21.08
CA LEU A 95 -3.41 -15.02 -21.40
C LEU A 95 -1.95 -15.51 -21.46
N ASP A 96 -1.03 -14.63 -21.83
CA ASP A 96 0.41 -14.95 -21.98
C ASP A 96 1.20 -14.83 -20.66
N THR A 97 0.53 -14.53 -19.54
CA THR A 97 1.19 -14.39 -18.25
C THR A 97 1.85 -15.70 -17.84
N SER A 98 3.17 -15.70 -17.70
CA SER A 98 3.90 -16.89 -17.26
C SER A 98 3.55 -17.26 -15.81
N ARG A 99 3.68 -18.55 -15.48
CA ARG A 99 3.50 -19.03 -14.11
C ARG A 99 4.43 -18.32 -13.12
N GLU A 100 5.66 -18.07 -13.50
CA GLU A 100 6.66 -17.39 -12.67
C GLU A 100 6.24 -15.93 -12.37
N ALA A 101 5.87 -15.18 -13.41
CA ALA A 101 5.41 -13.80 -13.25
C ALA A 101 4.14 -13.71 -12.42
N PHE A 102 3.20 -14.65 -12.60
CA PHE A 102 1.98 -14.75 -11.81
C PHE A 102 2.29 -14.98 -10.32
N LEU A 103 3.14 -15.97 -10.01
CA LEU A 103 3.53 -16.28 -8.63
C LEU A 103 4.26 -15.12 -7.96
N THR A 104 5.21 -14.49 -8.66
CA THR A 104 5.95 -13.33 -8.17
C THR A 104 5.01 -12.15 -7.85
N ALA A 105 4.06 -11.86 -8.74
CA ALA A 105 3.10 -10.78 -8.52
C ALA A 105 2.22 -11.04 -7.29
N LEU A 106 1.71 -12.26 -7.14
CA LEU A 106 0.90 -12.65 -5.98
C LEU A 106 1.69 -12.68 -4.67
N GLU A 107 2.90 -13.21 -4.69
CA GLU A 107 3.76 -13.28 -3.52
C GLU A 107 4.03 -11.87 -2.96
N ILE A 108 4.52 -10.97 -3.81
CA ILE A 108 4.95 -9.65 -3.36
C ILE A 108 3.77 -8.70 -3.16
N SER A 109 2.73 -8.78 -4.01
CA SER A 109 1.66 -7.76 -3.99
C SER A 109 0.41 -8.18 -3.22
N ALA A 110 0.27 -9.47 -2.87
CA ALA A 110 -0.87 -9.98 -2.11
C ALA A 110 -0.45 -10.71 -0.83
N TYR A 111 0.42 -11.74 -0.92
CA TYR A 111 0.81 -12.54 0.24
C TYR A 111 1.62 -11.75 1.27
N SER A 112 2.38 -10.75 0.86
CA SER A 112 3.11 -9.88 1.80
C SER A 112 2.19 -9.21 2.84
N LEU A 113 0.90 -8.96 2.53
CA LEU A 113 -0.03 -8.38 3.49
C LEU A 113 -0.31 -9.32 4.69
N PRO A 114 -0.79 -10.56 4.52
CA PRO A 114 -0.96 -11.48 5.66
C PRO A 114 0.37 -11.78 6.38
N GLN A 115 1.49 -11.83 5.67
CA GLN A 115 2.81 -12.02 6.26
C GLN A 115 3.18 -10.87 7.21
N LEU A 116 3.06 -9.62 6.76
CA LEU A 116 3.36 -8.45 7.58
C LEU A 116 2.33 -8.26 8.70
N ALA A 117 1.05 -8.54 8.45
CA ALA A 117 0.01 -8.48 9.47
C ALA A 117 0.27 -9.48 10.61
N ARG A 118 0.70 -10.70 10.28
CA ARG A 118 1.09 -11.73 11.26
C ARG A 118 2.26 -11.28 12.13
N ALA A 119 3.27 -10.64 11.53
CA ALA A 119 4.44 -10.16 12.25
C ALA A 119 4.14 -8.90 13.08
N ALA A 120 3.27 -8.01 12.60
CA ALA A 120 2.87 -6.78 13.28
C ALA A 120 1.94 -7.03 14.48
N ALA A 121 1.02 -7.97 14.34
CA ALA A 121 -0.05 -8.18 15.30
C ALA A 121 0.42 -8.41 16.75
N PRO A 122 1.52 -9.14 17.07
CA PRO A 122 2.03 -9.28 18.43
C PRO A 122 2.45 -7.94 19.08
N LEU A 123 2.85 -6.95 18.29
CA LEU A 123 3.27 -5.63 18.77
C LEU A 123 2.07 -4.66 18.93
N MET A 124 0.89 -5.00 18.38
CA MET A 124 -0.34 -4.20 18.48
C MET A 124 -1.11 -4.57 19.77
N THR A 125 -0.47 -4.36 20.92
CA THR A 125 -0.96 -4.81 22.23
C THR A 125 -2.20 -4.07 22.73
N GLU A 126 -2.43 -2.85 22.26
CA GLU A 126 -3.59 -2.01 22.59
C GLU A 126 -4.63 -1.99 21.44
N GLY A 127 -4.59 -3.01 20.57
CA GLY A 127 -5.26 -2.93 19.27
C GLY A 127 -4.45 -2.14 18.26
N GLY A 128 -5.02 -1.86 17.10
CA GLY A 128 -4.30 -1.11 16.06
C GLY A 128 -5.04 -1.05 14.73
N SER A 129 -4.37 -0.53 13.72
CA SER A 129 -4.91 -0.44 12.37
C SER A 129 -3.89 -0.81 11.30
N ILE A 130 -4.32 -1.60 10.33
CA ILE A 130 -3.54 -1.92 9.14
C ILE A 130 -4.24 -1.30 7.93
N VAL A 131 -3.49 -0.60 7.09
CA VAL A 131 -4.00 -0.02 5.84
C VAL A 131 -3.16 -0.56 4.69
N THR A 132 -3.83 -1.07 3.65
CA THR A 132 -3.16 -1.50 2.41
C THR A 132 -3.61 -0.67 1.22
N MET A 133 -2.76 -0.56 0.19
CA MET A 133 -3.06 0.17 -1.03
C MET A 133 -3.49 -0.78 -2.13
N THR A 134 -4.70 -0.58 -2.64
CA THR A 134 -5.26 -1.31 -3.79
C THR A 134 -5.57 -0.35 -4.95
N TYR A 135 -6.15 -0.88 -6.00
CA TYR A 135 -6.54 -0.12 -7.17
C TYR A 135 -7.78 -0.74 -7.84
N TYR A 136 -8.58 0.09 -8.48
CA TYR A 136 -9.83 -0.29 -9.16
C TYR A 136 -9.67 -1.45 -10.16
N GLY A 137 -8.45 -1.69 -10.66
CA GLY A 137 -8.11 -2.88 -11.44
C GLY A 137 -8.32 -4.22 -10.72
N ALA A 138 -8.58 -4.23 -9.41
CA ALA A 138 -9.03 -5.42 -8.67
C ALA A 138 -10.45 -5.86 -9.04
N GLU A 139 -11.30 -4.92 -9.47
CA GLU A 139 -12.70 -5.16 -9.79
C GLU A 139 -13.00 -5.07 -11.29
N LYS A 140 -12.29 -4.21 -12.00
CA LYS A 140 -12.50 -3.93 -13.41
C LYS A 140 -11.23 -4.21 -14.21
N VAL A 141 -11.40 -4.62 -15.44
CA VAL A 141 -10.27 -4.77 -16.36
C VAL A 141 -9.71 -3.38 -16.69
N VAL A 142 -8.44 -3.19 -16.37
CA VAL A 142 -7.67 -2.00 -16.74
C VAL A 142 -6.57 -2.43 -17.69
N ALA A 143 -6.58 -1.88 -18.90
CA ALA A 143 -5.57 -2.19 -19.92
C ALA A 143 -4.15 -1.91 -19.40
N GLY A 144 -3.22 -2.83 -19.62
CA GLY A 144 -1.83 -2.71 -19.16
C GLY A 144 -1.62 -2.92 -17.65
N TYR A 145 -2.64 -3.44 -16.93
CA TYR A 145 -2.54 -3.78 -15.51
C TYR A 145 -2.50 -5.30 -15.25
N ASN A 146 -3.12 -6.09 -16.12
CA ASN A 146 -3.04 -7.55 -16.24
C ASN A 146 -2.93 -8.29 -14.88
N VAL A 147 -1.85 -9.04 -14.65
CA VAL A 147 -1.63 -9.86 -13.45
C VAL A 147 -1.69 -9.04 -12.15
N MET A 148 -1.37 -7.76 -12.20
CA MET A 148 -1.48 -6.90 -11.03
C MET A 148 -2.94 -6.70 -10.59
N GLY A 149 -3.90 -6.67 -11.53
CA GLY A 149 -5.33 -6.65 -11.20
C GLY A 149 -5.73 -7.88 -10.39
N VAL A 150 -5.28 -9.06 -10.80
CA VAL A 150 -5.52 -10.32 -10.07
C VAL A 150 -4.87 -10.28 -8.68
N ALA A 151 -3.64 -9.78 -8.58
CA ALA A 151 -2.95 -9.64 -7.29
C ALA A 151 -3.69 -8.66 -6.36
N LYS A 152 -4.22 -7.55 -6.89
CA LYS A 152 -5.02 -6.59 -6.11
C LYS A 152 -6.37 -7.17 -5.67
N ALA A 153 -7.03 -7.99 -6.50
CA ALA A 153 -8.23 -8.73 -6.09
C ALA A 153 -7.95 -9.70 -4.92
N ALA A 154 -6.82 -10.43 -5.00
CA ALA A 154 -6.37 -11.29 -3.92
C ALA A 154 -6.03 -10.50 -2.64
N LEU A 155 -5.42 -9.31 -2.77
CA LEU A 155 -5.13 -8.40 -1.66
C LEU A 155 -6.41 -7.94 -0.95
N GLU A 156 -7.44 -7.54 -1.70
CA GLU A 156 -8.74 -7.12 -1.15
C GLU A 156 -9.48 -8.29 -0.47
N ALA A 157 -9.43 -9.48 -1.06
CA ALA A 157 -9.95 -10.67 -0.40
C ALA A 157 -9.21 -10.94 0.91
N SER A 158 -7.88 -10.87 0.92
CA SER A 158 -7.04 -11.05 2.12
C SER A 158 -7.38 -10.02 3.20
N THR A 159 -7.69 -8.77 2.83
CA THR A 159 -8.13 -7.73 3.77
C THR A 159 -9.36 -8.15 4.56
N ARG A 160 -10.36 -8.76 3.90
CA ARG A 160 -11.59 -9.23 4.56
C ARG A 160 -11.33 -10.40 5.51
N TYR A 161 -10.54 -11.39 5.10
CA TYR A 161 -10.19 -12.53 5.97
C TYR A 161 -9.36 -12.09 7.17
N LEU A 162 -8.39 -11.21 6.98
CA LEU A 162 -7.58 -10.65 8.06
C LEU A 162 -8.42 -9.80 9.03
N ALA A 163 -9.41 -9.06 8.54
CA ALA A 163 -10.31 -8.28 9.39
C ALA A 163 -11.08 -9.19 10.38
N LYS A 164 -11.55 -10.35 9.90
CA LYS A 164 -12.22 -11.36 10.76
C LYS A 164 -11.25 -11.94 11.78
N ASP A 165 -10.01 -12.26 11.40
CA ASP A 165 -9.05 -12.93 12.29
C ASP A 165 -8.42 -11.96 13.31
N LEU A 166 -8.22 -10.70 12.94
CA LEU A 166 -7.61 -9.67 13.77
C LEU A 166 -8.62 -8.91 14.66
N GLY A 167 -9.90 -8.93 14.28
CA GLY A 167 -10.98 -8.22 15.00
C GLY A 167 -11.05 -8.53 16.48
N PRO A 168 -10.97 -9.81 16.93
CA PRO A 168 -10.97 -10.17 18.36
C PRO A 168 -9.83 -9.53 19.17
N ARG A 169 -8.77 -9.07 18.51
CA ARG A 169 -7.63 -8.36 19.12
C ARG A 169 -7.76 -6.85 19.00
N ASN A 170 -8.93 -6.34 18.58
CA ASN A 170 -9.17 -4.92 18.30
C ASN A 170 -8.20 -4.33 17.26
N ILE A 171 -7.74 -5.15 16.30
CA ILE A 171 -6.90 -4.72 15.19
C ILE A 171 -7.78 -4.65 13.94
N ARG A 172 -7.89 -3.46 13.37
CA ARG A 172 -8.67 -3.19 12.16
C ARG A 172 -7.76 -3.28 10.92
N ILE A 173 -8.31 -3.66 9.80
CA ILE A 173 -7.59 -3.66 8.53
C ILE A 173 -8.50 -3.21 7.41
N ASN A 174 -8.05 -2.25 6.60
CA ASN A 174 -8.80 -1.73 5.46
C ASN A 174 -7.87 -1.50 4.26
N ALA A 175 -8.45 -1.51 3.07
CA ALA A 175 -7.77 -1.18 1.84
C ALA A 175 -8.18 0.22 1.35
N ILE A 176 -7.26 0.97 0.78
CA ILE A 176 -7.54 2.22 0.06
C ILE A 176 -7.36 1.95 -1.43
N SER A 177 -8.45 2.07 -2.19
CA SER A 177 -8.43 2.05 -3.65
C SER A 177 -8.21 3.46 -4.16
N ALA A 178 -6.95 3.79 -4.44
CA ALA A 178 -6.57 5.11 -4.94
C ALA A 178 -6.81 5.21 -6.44
N GLY A 179 -7.27 6.36 -6.93
CA GLY A 179 -7.24 6.69 -8.35
C GLY A 179 -5.82 6.72 -8.91
N PRO A 180 -5.65 6.87 -10.22
CA PRO A 180 -4.33 6.84 -10.83
C PRO A 180 -3.47 8.02 -10.36
N ILE A 181 -2.31 7.71 -9.80
CA ILE A 181 -1.31 8.67 -9.31
C ILE A 181 0.00 8.44 -10.05
N GLN A 182 0.66 9.52 -10.46
CA GLN A 182 1.92 9.46 -11.21
C GLN A 182 3.10 9.05 -10.30
N THR A 183 3.16 7.76 -9.97
CA THR A 183 4.23 7.14 -9.20
C THR A 183 5.32 6.54 -10.10
N LEU A 184 6.41 6.04 -9.51
CA LEU A 184 7.42 5.29 -10.24
C LEU A 184 6.83 3.96 -10.78
N SER A 185 6.04 3.28 -9.99
CA SER A 185 5.35 2.03 -10.37
C SER A 185 4.36 2.23 -11.52
N ALA A 186 3.68 3.37 -11.57
CA ALA A 186 2.75 3.71 -12.64
C ALA A 186 3.42 3.83 -14.02
N ARG A 187 4.74 4.06 -14.08
CA ARG A 187 5.50 4.07 -15.34
C ARG A 187 5.58 2.69 -16.01
N GLY A 188 5.31 1.62 -15.30
CA GLY A 188 5.20 0.27 -15.86
C GLY A 188 3.89 0.01 -16.60
N VAL A 189 2.88 0.85 -16.40
CA VAL A 189 1.58 0.75 -17.07
C VAL A 189 1.64 1.48 -18.40
N SER A 190 1.25 0.80 -19.48
CA SER A 190 1.19 1.39 -20.82
C SER A 190 0.18 2.54 -20.85
N ASP A 191 0.48 3.59 -21.63
CA ASP A 191 -0.40 4.73 -21.85
C ASP A 191 -0.94 5.43 -20.58
N PHE A 192 -0.15 5.42 -19.50
CA PHE A 192 -0.55 5.98 -18.22
C PHE A 192 -1.00 7.46 -18.30
N SER A 193 -0.42 8.26 -19.19
CA SER A 193 -0.83 9.65 -19.43
C SER A 193 -2.27 9.74 -19.97
N THR A 194 -2.64 8.86 -20.88
CA THR A 194 -4.00 8.73 -21.41
C THR A 194 -4.98 8.29 -20.32
N MET A 195 -4.56 7.37 -19.46
CA MET A 195 -5.35 6.93 -18.30
C MET A 195 -5.62 8.10 -17.34
N LEU A 196 -4.63 8.94 -17.03
CA LEU A 196 -4.81 10.13 -16.18
C LEU A 196 -5.81 11.12 -16.77
N LYS A 197 -5.69 11.40 -18.08
CA LYS A 197 -6.62 12.29 -18.77
C LYS A 197 -8.06 11.74 -18.74
N HIS A 198 -8.22 10.47 -19.11
CA HIS A 198 -9.51 9.80 -19.13
C HIS A 198 -10.17 9.76 -17.73
N HIS A 199 -9.36 9.50 -16.69
CA HIS A 199 -9.85 9.52 -15.32
C HIS A 199 -10.34 10.91 -14.91
N ALA A 200 -9.55 11.96 -15.16
CA ALA A 200 -9.94 13.34 -14.83
C ALA A 200 -11.21 13.80 -15.58
N GLU A 201 -11.38 13.38 -16.84
CA GLU A 201 -12.55 13.73 -17.66
C GLU A 201 -13.84 13.04 -17.17
N ARG A 202 -13.73 11.86 -16.54
CA ARG A 202 -14.89 11.06 -16.12
C ARG A 202 -15.17 11.08 -14.63
N ALA A 203 -14.17 11.37 -13.82
CA ALA A 203 -14.37 11.45 -12.37
C ALA A 203 -15.35 12.60 -12.04
N PRO A 204 -16.35 12.39 -11.18
CA PRO A 204 -17.31 13.43 -10.76
C PRO A 204 -16.68 14.74 -10.28
N LEU A 205 -15.51 14.68 -9.63
CA LEU A 205 -14.79 15.88 -9.20
C LEU A 205 -13.99 16.57 -10.33
N GLY A 206 -13.99 16.02 -11.56
CA GLY A 206 -13.34 16.63 -12.72
C GLY A 206 -11.81 16.70 -12.65
N ARG A 207 -11.18 15.87 -11.82
CA ARG A 207 -9.73 15.88 -11.61
C ARG A 207 -9.19 14.52 -11.18
N ASN A 208 -7.89 14.37 -11.20
CA ASN A 208 -7.23 13.23 -10.58
C ASN A 208 -7.08 13.43 -9.07
N VAL A 209 -6.91 12.31 -8.36
CA VAL A 209 -6.60 12.30 -6.93
C VAL A 209 -5.16 12.76 -6.69
N GLU A 210 -4.96 13.47 -5.60
CA GLU A 210 -3.63 13.83 -5.13
C GLU A 210 -3.09 12.82 -4.10
N PRO A 211 -1.77 12.53 -4.09
CA PRO A 211 -1.18 11.59 -3.13
C PRO A 211 -1.52 11.90 -1.66
N ARG A 212 -1.63 13.19 -1.33
CA ARG A 212 -1.97 13.66 0.02
C ARG A 212 -3.39 13.26 0.44
N GLU A 213 -4.34 13.20 -0.49
CA GLU A 213 -5.73 12.80 -0.19
C GLU A 213 -5.79 11.33 0.23
N VAL A 214 -4.94 10.49 -0.38
CA VAL A 214 -4.75 9.10 0.03
C VAL A 214 -4.10 9.03 1.42
N GLY A 215 -3.08 9.86 1.67
CA GLY A 215 -2.44 9.98 2.98
C GLY A 215 -3.40 10.39 4.09
N ASN A 216 -4.25 11.38 3.85
CA ASN A 216 -5.26 11.84 4.80
C ASN A 216 -6.30 10.75 5.12
N THR A 217 -6.71 9.99 4.10
CA THR A 217 -7.61 8.84 4.29
C THR A 217 -6.93 7.74 5.12
N ALA A 218 -5.64 7.49 4.91
CA ALA A 218 -4.89 6.55 5.74
C ALA A 218 -4.81 7.00 7.19
N VAL A 219 -4.58 8.29 7.47
CA VAL A 219 -4.62 8.88 8.82
C VAL A 219 -6.00 8.64 9.46
N PHE A 220 -7.08 8.94 8.74
CA PHE A 220 -8.44 8.67 9.22
C PHE A 220 -8.63 7.21 9.59
N LEU A 221 -8.29 6.29 8.68
CA LEU A 221 -8.44 4.83 8.89
C LEU A 221 -7.56 4.30 10.03
N CYS A 222 -6.40 4.91 10.29
CA CYS A 222 -5.54 4.54 11.39
C CYS A 222 -5.93 5.18 12.73
N SER A 223 -6.79 6.17 12.72
CA SER A 223 -7.25 6.88 13.93
C SER A 223 -8.46 6.23 14.59
N SER A 224 -8.81 6.70 15.79
CA SER A 224 -10.03 6.30 16.51
C SER A 224 -11.33 6.72 15.81
N MET A 225 -11.27 7.70 14.90
CA MET A 225 -12.44 8.11 14.11
C MET A 225 -12.98 6.99 13.21
N ALA A 226 -12.15 6.01 12.85
CA ALA A 226 -12.54 4.85 12.05
C ALA A 226 -12.72 3.57 12.90
N SER A 227 -13.01 3.69 14.19
CA SER A 227 -13.04 2.55 15.14
C SER A 227 -14.02 1.43 14.78
N ALA A 228 -15.05 1.72 14.01
CA ALA A 228 -16.04 0.73 13.55
C ALA A 228 -15.84 0.31 12.06
N ILE A 229 -14.72 0.69 11.42
CA ILE A 229 -14.44 0.40 10.01
C ILE A 229 -13.33 -0.64 9.91
N THR A 230 -13.67 -1.84 9.43
CA THR A 230 -12.70 -2.92 9.18
C THR A 230 -13.18 -3.84 8.07
N GLY A 231 -12.24 -4.34 7.26
CA GLY A 231 -12.52 -5.24 6.14
C GLY A 231 -12.97 -4.53 4.88
N GLU A 232 -12.96 -3.19 4.85
CA GLU A 232 -13.53 -2.37 3.79
C GLU A 232 -12.48 -1.94 2.75
N VAL A 233 -12.96 -1.67 1.53
CA VAL A 233 -12.23 -1.00 0.47
C VAL A 233 -12.77 0.42 0.35
N ILE A 234 -11.94 1.40 0.70
CA ILE A 234 -12.31 2.82 0.66
C ILE A 234 -11.75 3.44 -0.62
N TYR A 235 -12.63 3.96 -1.46
CA TYR A 235 -12.24 4.63 -2.71
C TYR A 235 -11.80 6.06 -2.47
N VAL A 236 -10.62 6.38 -2.98
CA VAL A 236 -10.06 7.74 -3.00
C VAL A 236 -9.66 8.02 -4.46
N ASP A 237 -10.64 8.29 -5.31
CA ASP A 237 -10.51 8.32 -6.76
C ASP A 237 -11.34 9.44 -7.41
N CYS A 238 -11.69 10.47 -6.65
CA CYS A 238 -12.54 11.57 -7.11
C CYS A 238 -13.93 11.14 -7.61
N GLY A 239 -14.41 9.94 -7.18
CA GLY A 239 -15.70 9.37 -7.54
C GLY A 239 -15.69 8.56 -8.83
N TYR A 240 -14.54 8.28 -9.42
CA TYR A 240 -14.45 7.54 -10.69
C TYR A 240 -15.10 6.16 -10.62
N ASN A 241 -14.94 5.45 -9.51
CA ASN A 241 -15.46 4.08 -9.35
C ASN A 241 -16.99 3.95 -9.47
N ILE A 242 -17.76 5.03 -9.22
CA ILE A 242 -19.22 5.01 -9.30
C ILE A 242 -19.73 5.22 -10.73
N MET A 243 -18.85 5.59 -11.67
CA MET A 243 -19.23 5.88 -13.05
C MET A 243 -19.39 4.58 -13.85
N GLY A 244 -20.52 4.43 -14.53
CA GLY A 244 -20.82 3.25 -15.33
C GLY A 244 -20.27 3.27 -16.76
N ILE A 245 -19.84 4.43 -17.24
CA ILE A 245 -19.35 4.67 -18.62
C ILE A 245 -18.17 5.63 -18.63
#